data_c6ac014abf1beb8fc2ad74dc2d991142
#
_entry.id   c6ac014abf1beb8fc2ad74dc2d991142
#
_cell.length_a   1.000
_cell.length_b   1.000
_cell.length_c   1.000
_cell.angle_alpha   90.00
_cell.angle_beta   90.00
_cell.angle_gamma   90.00
#
_symmetry.space_group_name_H-M   'P 1'
#
loop_
_entity.id
_entity.type
_entity.pdbx_description
1 polymer ?
#
loop_
_entity_poly.entity_id
_entity_poly.type
_entity_poly.pdbx_seq_one_letter_code
_entity_poly.pdbx_strand_id
1 'polypeptide(L)'
;MQSFSEIARWLNDNQGVVSVLIFVITLFLGWVTGIFSSLMRRPKLRILLHQGPTFATTYLVEINDEQHDVHRTAIALYLNVANVGSAPTSIDDVSVGYHWHVRPFSRLWLQYRIGWFWLHNQTVSLKDFQTDIDENIKFFPFLFQRSTIAGTKPDTYLEIGKSANGVVYFEQNDSWGGCFPSPRSGRTRIKVAVLDVFGSKHTKSFWIPIVSLEQARVYNPSFGDTLSALRRGSAETASSCGDADAADSATNSPDRSGQETK
;
A
#
# COMPACT_ATOMS: atom_id res chain seq x y z
N MET A 1 73.20 -21.34 4.27
CA MET A 1 72.83 -20.57 5.50
C MET A 1 73.04 -19.06 5.38
N GLN A 2 73.89 -18.58 4.50
CA GLN A 2 74.17 -17.13 4.30
C GLN A 2 72.98 -16.33 3.77
N SER A 3 72.17 -16.91 2.88
CA SER A 3 71.03 -16.22 2.25
C SER A 3 69.88 -15.90 3.24
N PHE A 4 69.70 -16.70 4.27
CA PHE A 4 68.64 -16.43 5.28
C PHE A 4 69.01 -15.22 6.18
N SER A 5 70.27 -15.03 6.51
CA SER A 5 70.72 -13.91 7.33
C SER A 5 70.65 -12.56 6.57
N GLU A 6 70.87 -12.58 5.28
CA GLU A 6 70.76 -11.42 4.40
C GLU A 6 69.30 -10.98 4.23
N ILE A 7 68.39 -11.93 4.02
CA ILE A 7 66.95 -11.67 3.96
C ILE A 7 66.44 -11.10 5.29
N ALA A 8 66.84 -11.71 6.42
CA ALA A 8 66.43 -11.22 7.74
C ALA A 8 66.92 -9.78 8.02
N ARG A 9 68.16 -9.48 7.58
CA ARG A 9 68.72 -8.12 7.74
C ARG A 9 67.96 -7.11 6.84
N TRP A 10 67.71 -7.45 5.56
CA TRP A 10 66.93 -6.63 4.65
C TRP A 10 65.49 -6.37 5.15
N LEU A 11 64.82 -7.40 5.69
CA LEU A 11 63.48 -7.28 6.28
C LEU A 11 63.50 -6.33 7.49
N ASN A 12 64.53 -6.40 8.33
CA ASN A 12 64.66 -5.55 9.48
C ASN A 12 64.95 -4.07 9.11
N ASP A 13 65.76 -3.86 8.11
CA ASP A 13 66.09 -2.52 7.62
C ASP A 13 64.93 -1.86 6.88
N ASN A 14 63.99 -2.66 6.33
CA ASN A 14 62.85 -2.18 5.56
C ASN A 14 61.49 -2.50 6.23
N GLN A 15 61.40 -2.50 7.56
CA GLN A 15 60.21 -2.84 8.33
C GLN A 15 58.95 -2.07 7.86
N GLY A 16 59.08 -0.78 7.53
CA GLY A 16 57.97 0.02 7.03
C GLY A 16 57.41 -0.49 5.69
N VAL A 17 58.32 -0.86 4.77
CA VAL A 17 57.92 -1.39 3.44
C VAL A 17 57.26 -2.77 3.57
N VAL A 18 57.81 -3.62 4.44
CA VAL A 18 57.26 -4.95 4.72
C VAL A 18 55.86 -4.84 5.36
N SER A 19 55.67 -3.92 6.30
CA SER A 19 54.37 -3.68 6.92
C SER A 19 53.32 -3.24 5.91
N VAL A 20 53.66 -2.32 5.01
CA VAL A 20 52.75 -1.88 3.93
C VAL A 20 52.43 -3.05 2.97
N LEU A 21 53.44 -3.86 2.61
CA LEU A 21 53.25 -5.02 1.74
C LEU A 21 52.28 -6.03 2.38
N ILE A 22 52.50 -6.38 3.66
CA ILE A 22 51.61 -7.28 4.42
C ILE A 22 50.19 -6.73 4.47
N PHE A 23 50.03 -5.43 4.73
CA PHE A 23 48.73 -4.76 4.74
C PHE A 23 48.01 -4.88 3.37
N VAL A 24 48.71 -4.60 2.26
CA VAL A 24 48.14 -4.72 0.90
C VAL A 24 47.78 -6.17 0.59
N ILE A 25 48.61 -7.14 0.94
CA ILE A 25 48.33 -8.56 0.77
C ILE A 25 47.13 -8.97 1.60
N THR A 26 46.99 -8.51 2.83
CA THR A 26 45.83 -8.80 3.69
C THR A 26 44.56 -8.22 3.14
N LEU A 27 44.57 -6.98 2.62
CA LEU A 27 43.42 -6.37 1.91
C LEU A 27 43.04 -7.17 0.66
N PHE A 28 44.04 -7.57 -0.12
CA PHE A 28 43.80 -8.37 -1.33
C PHE A 28 43.20 -9.73 -0.99
N LEU A 29 43.73 -10.42 0.02
CA LEU A 29 43.16 -11.69 0.49
C LEU A 29 41.74 -11.50 1.05
N GLY A 30 41.49 -10.44 1.79
CA GLY A 30 40.14 -10.09 2.26
C GLY A 30 39.16 -9.84 1.11
N TRP A 31 39.64 -9.28 0.01
CA TRP A 31 38.83 -9.09 -1.19
C TRP A 31 38.56 -10.41 -1.93
N VAL A 32 39.60 -11.21 -2.16
CA VAL A 32 39.50 -12.53 -2.83
C VAL A 32 38.64 -13.52 -2.04
N THR A 33 38.74 -13.54 -0.73
CA THR A 33 37.95 -14.40 0.16
C THR A 33 36.49 -13.95 0.30
N GLY A 34 36.12 -12.79 -0.29
CA GLY A 34 34.75 -12.30 -0.29
C GLY A 34 34.28 -11.67 1.02
N ILE A 35 35.19 -11.40 1.97
CA ILE A 35 34.86 -10.68 3.23
C ILE A 35 34.19 -9.35 2.91
N PHE A 36 34.74 -8.57 1.99
CA PHE A 36 34.15 -7.29 1.58
C PHE A 36 32.82 -7.45 0.85
N SER A 37 32.63 -8.52 0.05
CA SER A 37 31.35 -8.80 -0.59
C SER A 37 30.27 -9.18 0.42
N SER A 38 30.63 -9.81 1.53
CA SER A 38 29.74 -10.09 2.65
C SER A 38 29.22 -8.81 3.32
N LEU A 39 30.08 -7.80 3.47
CA LEU A 39 29.72 -6.49 4.03
C LEU A 39 28.82 -5.67 3.07
N MET A 40 28.89 -5.95 1.76
CA MET A 40 28.09 -5.28 0.73
C MET A 40 26.75 -5.97 0.44
N ARG A 41 26.36 -6.97 1.23
CA ARG A 41 25.08 -7.66 1.05
C ARG A 41 23.92 -6.68 1.24
N ARG A 42 23.06 -6.58 0.21
CA ARG A 42 21.90 -5.69 0.23
C ARG A 42 20.65 -6.47 -0.18
N PRO A 43 19.52 -6.18 0.46
CA PRO A 43 18.25 -6.69 -0.01
C PRO A 43 17.90 -6.04 -1.36
N LYS A 44 17.20 -6.78 -2.19
CA LYS A 44 16.65 -6.26 -3.44
C LYS A 44 15.26 -6.84 -3.63
N LEU A 45 14.25 -5.99 -3.54
CA LEU A 45 12.86 -6.42 -3.69
C LEU A 45 12.43 -6.34 -5.15
N ARG A 46 11.85 -7.43 -5.63
CA ARG A 46 11.22 -7.54 -6.95
C ARG A 46 9.71 -7.54 -6.76
N ILE A 47 9.06 -6.51 -7.34
CA ILE A 47 7.62 -6.31 -7.24
C ILE A 47 6.96 -6.87 -8.49
N LEU A 48 5.92 -7.69 -8.32
CA LEU A 48 5.08 -8.25 -9.38
C LEU A 48 3.61 -8.00 -9.04
N LEU A 49 2.77 -7.82 -10.06
CA LEU A 49 1.32 -7.82 -9.91
C LEU A 49 0.79 -9.20 -10.32
N HIS A 50 -0.13 -9.72 -9.53
CA HIS A 50 -0.87 -10.93 -9.85
C HIS A 50 -2.25 -10.59 -10.42
N GLN A 51 -2.83 -11.57 -11.12
CA GLN A 51 -4.23 -11.54 -11.51
C GLN A 51 -5.11 -11.70 -10.26
N GLY A 52 -6.18 -10.90 -10.18
CA GLY A 52 -7.07 -10.86 -9.04
C GLY A 52 -7.53 -9.42 -8.78
N PRO A 53 -7.73 -9.01 -7.52
CA PRO A 53 -8.16 -7.66 -7.17
C PRO A 53 -7.04 -6.63 -7.41
N THR A 54 -6.80 -6.32 -8.70
CA THR A 54 -5.78 -5.37 -9.15
C THR A 54 -6.41 -4.38 -10.11
N PHE A 55 -6.88 -3.25 -9.59
CA PHE A 55 -7.61 -2.23 -10.35
C PHE A 55 -7.61 -0.87 -9.64
N ALA A 56 -8.00 0.17 -10.37
CA ALA A 56 -8.33 1.48 -9.84
C ALA A 56 -9.80 1.79 -10.12
N THR A 57 -10.45 2.46 -9.19
CA THR A 57 -11.84 2.93 -9.31
C THR A 57 -11.91 4.38 -8.87
N THR A 58 -12.67 5.20 -9.60
CA THR A 58 -13.03 6.56 -9.19
C THR A 58 -14.55 6.66 -9.20
N TYR A 59 -15.14 7.07 -8.09
CA TYR A 59 -16.59 7.15 -7.91
C TYR A 59 -17.00 8.45 -7.24
N LEU A 60 -18.20 8.91 -7.55
CA LEU A 60 -18.82 10.08 -6.93
C LEU A 60 -19.20 9.75 -5.49
N VAL A 61 -18.91 10.67 -4.58
CA VAL A 61 -19.25 10.54 -3.14
C VAL A 61 -20.39 11.46 -2.79
N GLU A 62 -20.34 12.71 -3.27
CA GLU A 62 -21.31 13.74 -2.95
C GLU A 62 -21.27 14.86 -4.00
N ILE A 63 -22.39 15.52 -4.20
CA ILE A 63 -22.44 16.77 -4.96
C ILE A 63 -22.42 17.88 -3.91
N ASN A 64 -21.35 18.66 -3.85
CA ASN A 64 -21.22 19.76 -2.90
C ASN A 64 -22.20 20.88 -3.25
N ASP A 65 -22.61 21.70 -2.25
CA ASP A 65 -23.52 22.86 -2.41
C ASP A 65 -23.06 23.85 -3.50
N GLU A 66 -21.79 23.84 -3.86
CA GLU A 66 -21.21 24.63 -4.96
C GLU A 66 -21.33 23.96 -6.33
N GLN A 67 -22.12 22.89 -6.48
CA GLN A 67 -22.28 22.07 -7.73
C GLN A 67 -20.97 21.46 -8.26
N HIS A 68 -19.99 21.26 -7.40
CA HIS A 68 -18.78 20.54 -7.77
C HIS A 68 -18.91 19.05 -7.42
N ASP A 69 -18.66 18.20 -8.41
CA ASP A 69 -18.61 16.75 -8.20
C ASP A 69 -17.44 16.39 -7.30
N VAL A 70 -17.75 15.89 -6.10
CA VAL A 70 -16.76 15.33 -5.19
C VAL A 70 -16.61 13.85 -5.51
N HIS A 71 -15.40 13.44 -5.81
CA HIS A 71 -15.08 12.06 -6.13
C HIS A 71 -13.98 11.50 -5.24
N ARG A 72 -13.97 10.19 -5.14
CA ARG A 72 -12.96 9.45 -4.41
C ARG A 72 -12.34 8.40 -5.32
N THR A 73 -11.01 8.25 -5.23
CA THR A 73 -10.27 7.22 -5.95
C THR A 73 -9.83 6.16 -4.98
N ALA A 74 -10.14 4.91 -5.30
CA ALA A 74 -9.69 3.74 -4.56
C ALA A 74 -8.88 2.81 -5.47
N ILE A 75 -7.79 2.26 -4.95
CA ILE A 75 -6.86 1.40 -5.69
C ILE A 75 -6.62 0.14 -4.86
N ALA A 76 -6.93 -1.01 -5.44
CA ALA A 76 -6.58 -2.31 -4.91
C ALA A 76 -5.49 -2.94 -5.78
N LEU A 77 -4.47 -3.54 -5.14
CA LEU A 77 -3.35 -4.18 -5.84
C LEU A 77 -3.03 -5.52 -5.18
N TYR A 78 -3.11 -6.60 -5.94
CA TYR A 78 -2.62 -7.90 -5.49
C TYR A 78 -1.15 -8.04 -5.85
N LEU A 79 -0.29 -7.82 -4.86
CA LEU A 79 1.16 -7.76 -5.02
C LEU A 79 1.81 -9.09 -4.66
N ASN A 80 2.89 -9.40 -5.37
CA ASN A 80 3.91 -10.35 -4.95
C ASN A 80 5.23 -9.58 -4.81
N VAL A 81 5.78 -9.59 -3.62
CA VAL A 81 7.07 -8.97 -3.31
C VAL A 81 8.07 -10.06 -2.97
N ALA A 82 9.06 -10.26 -3.82
CA ALA A 82 10.09 -11.28 -3.65
C ALA A 82 11.44 -10.64 -3.34
N ASN A 83 12.16 -11.18 -2.36
CA ASN A 83 13.54 -10.79 -2.08
C ASN A 83 14.50 -11.56 -3.01
N VAL A 84 15.03 -10.87 -4.01
CA VAL A 84 16.04 -11.38 -4.96
C VAL A 84 17.44 -10.87 -4.66
N GLY A 85 17.60 -10.20 -3.51
CA GLY A 85 18.87 -9.68 -3.04
C GLY A 85 19.74 -10.72 -2.35
N SER A 86 20.79 -10.25 -1.71
CA SER A 86 21.77 -11.09 -1.00
C SER A 86 21.68 -10.97 0.52
N ALA A 87 20.73 -10.20 1.05
CA ALA A 87 20.44 -10.07 2.47
C ALA A 87 18.94 -10.25 2.75
N PRO A 88 18.54 -10.84 3.89
CA PRO A 88 17.16 -10.87 4.31
C PRO A 88 16.68 -9.45 4.65
N THR A 89 15.36 -9.23 4.56
CA THR A 89 14.73 -7.95 4.89
C THR A 89 13.27 -8.16 5.27
N SER A 90 12.64 -7.11 5.76
CA SER A 90 11.17 -7.07 5.89
C SER A 90 10.64 -5.91 5.07
N ILE A 91 9.38 -6.04 4.65
CA ILE A 91 8.66 -4.93 4.06
C ILE A 91 8.21 -4.01 5.20
N ASP A 92 8.59 -2.74 5.15
CA ASP A 92 8.22 -1.73 6.14
C ASP A 92 6.98 -0.96 5.72
N ASP A 93 6.93 -0.51 4.46
CA ASP A 93 5.79 0.22 3.90
C ASP A 93 5.59 -0.06 2.41
N VAL A 94 4.36 0.13 1.96
CA VAL A 94 4.01 0.11 0.53
C VAL A 94 3.22 1.36 0.22
N SER A 95 3.62 2.06 -0.85
CA SER A 95 2.92 3.24 -1.35
C SER A 95 2.63 3.11 -2.85
N VAL A 96 1.56 3.77 -3.30
CA VAL A 96 1.17 3.79 -4.71
C VAL A 96 1.12 5.22 -5.22
N GLY A 97 1.71 5.45 -6.38
CA GLY A 97 1.66 6.73 -7.08
C GLY A 97 0.93 6.61 -8.40
N TYR A 98 0.24 7.67 -8.81
CA TYR A 98 -0.39 7.78 -10.11
C TYR A 98 -0.34 9.22 -10.63
N HIS A 99 -0.65 9.41 -11.91
CA HIS A 99 -0.69 10.72 -12.53
C HIS A 99 -2.12 11.25 -12.55
N TRP A 100 -2.31 12.50 -12.17
CA TRP A 100 -3.60 13.18 -12.21
C TRP A 100 -4.07 13.47 -13.64
N HIS A 101 -5.38 13.43 -13.84
CA HIS A 101 -6.04 13.79 -15.08
C HIS A 101 -6.37 15.29 -15.10
N VAL A 102 -5.35 16.13 -15.25
CA VAL A 102 -5.45 17.58 -15.21
C VAL A 102 -5.15 18.21 -16.56
N ARG A 103 -5.66 19.43 -16.78
CA ARG A 103 -5.44 20.18 -18.04
C ARG A 103 -3.96 20.38 -18.31
N PRO A 104 -3.51 20.18 -19.57
CA PRO A 104 -2.12 20.40 -19.98
C PRO A 104 -1.65 21.82 -19.63
N PHE A 105 -0.36 21.94 -19.34
CA PHE A 105 0.35 23.21 -19.06
C PHE A 105 -0.11 23.97 -17.81
N SER A 106 -0.96 23.39 -16.94
CA SER A 106 -1.25 23.96 -15.62
C SER A 106 -0.11 23.64 -14.62
N ARG A 107 -0.02 24.38 -13.49
CA ARG A 107 0.91 24.06 -12.39
C ARG A 107 0.68 22.65 -11.85
N LEU A 108 -0.58 22.26 -11.68
CA LEU A 108 -0.97 20.92 -11.23
C LEU A 108 -0.57 19.85 -12.26
N TRP A 109 -0.67 20.15 -13.56
CA TRP A 109 -0.21 19.25 -14.61
C TRP A 109 1.31 19.01 -14.54
N LEU A 110 2.08 20.10 -14.32
CA LEU A 110 3.54 19.97 -14.18
C LEU A 110 3.89 19.14 -12.94
N GLN A 111 3.18 19.34 -11.85
CA GLN A 111 3.44 18.67 -10.58
C GLN A 111 2.99 17.20 -10.57
N TYR A 112 1.78 16.90 -11.06
CA TYR A 112 1.14 15.60 -10.90
C TYR A 112 0.92 14.82 -12.19
N ARG A 113 1.18 15.40 -13.34
CA ARG A 113 1.17 14.70 -14.63
C ARG A 113 2.58 14.30 -15.06
N ILE A 114 3.57 15.13 -14.81
CA ILE A 114 4.99 14.79 -14.99
C ILE A 114 5.49 14.09 -13.71
N GLY A 115 5.15 14.63 -12.53
CA GLY A 115 5.35 14.00 -11.24
C GLY A 115 4.34 12.91 -10.93
N TRP A 116 4.44 12.36 -9.73
CA TRP A 116 3.57 11.33 -9.21
C TRP A 116 2.83 11.86 -7.99
N PHE A 117 1.51 11.68 -7.96
CA PHE A 117 0.75 11.83 -6.73
C PHE A 117 0.80 10.52 -5.95
N TRP A 118 1.22 10.58 -4.69
CA TRP A 118 1.47 9.38 -3.89
C TRP A 118 0.43 9.21 -2.79
N LEU A 119 -0.10 8.00 -2.68
CA LEU A 119 -0.87 7.52 -1.54
C LEU A 119 0.07 6.69 -0.66
N HIS A 120 0.32 7.18 0.54
CA HIS A 120 1.23 6.55 1.51
C HIS A 120 0.47 5.68 2.52
N ASN A 121 -0.72 6.12 2.92
CA ASN A 121 -1.50 5.43 3.93
C ASN A 121 -2.40 4.38 3.28
N GLN A 122 -2.23 3.14 3.70
CA GLN A 122 -3.15 2.08 3.34
C GLN A 122 -4.47 2.25 4.10
N THR A 123 -5.57 2.07 3.39
CA THR A 123 -6.91 2.15 3.96
C THR A 123 -7.31 0.80 4.52
N VAL A 124 -7.91 0.79 5.70
CA VAL A 124 -8.48 -0.42 6.29
C VAL A 124 -9.76 -0.78 5.54
N SER A 125 -9.80 -1.94 4.92
CA SER A 125 -11.03 -2.48 4.33
C SER A 125 -11.92 -3.11 5.41
N LEU A 126 -13.23 -2.93 5.28
CA LEU A 126 -14.20 -3.49 6.23
C LEU A 126 -14.43 -4.98 6.03
N LYS A 127 -14.22 -5.47 4.80
CA LYS A 127 -14.33 -6.87 4.43
C LYS A 127 -13.09 -7.33 3.69
N ASP A 128 -12.85 -8.63 3.69
CA ASP A 128 -11.76 -9.23 2.94
C ASP A 128 -12.04 -9.22 1.44
N PHE A 129 -10.96 -9.21 0.66
CA PHE A 129 -11.06 -9.40 -0.79
C PHE A 129 -11.26 -10.87 -1.08
N GLN A 130 -12.30 -11.17 -1.86
CA GLN A 130 -12.69 -12.52 -2.21
C GLN A 130 -13.17 -12.59 -3.66
N THR A 131 -13.23 -13.77 -4.22
CA THR A 131 -13.90 -14.04 -5.49
C THR A 131 -14.51 -15.42 -5.45
N ASP A 132 -15.68 -15.56 -6.02
CA ASP A 132 -16.35 -16.83 -6.15
C ASP A 132 -15.76 -17.59 -7.35
N ILE A 133 -15.39 -18.85 -7.12
CA ILE A 133 -14.92 -19.76 -8.15
C ILE A 133 -15.79 -21.03 -8.03
N ASP A 134 -16.78 -21.14 -8.88
CA ASP A 134 -17.82 -22.17 -8.84
C ASP A 134 -18.49 -22.22 -7.45
N GLU A 135 -18.35 -23.33 -6.73
CA GLU A 135 -18.92 -23.51 -5.38
C GLU A 135 -17.97 -23.05 -4.25
N ASN A 136 -16.76 -22.55 -4.58
CA ASN A 136 -15.75 -22.19 -3.61
C ASN A 136 -15.50 -20.68 -3.61
N ILE A 137 -15.21 -20.17 -2.41
CA ILE A 137 -14.80 -18.76 -2.23
C ILE A 137 -13.29 -18.71 -2.06
N LYS A 138 -12.62 -17.98 -2.94
CA LYS A 138 -11.19 -17.70 -2.83
C LYS A 138 -10.98 -16.38 -2.12
N PHE A 139 -10.30 -16.43 -0.98
CA PHE A 139 -9.87 -15.24 -0.24
C PHE A 139 -8.49 -14.77 -0.70
N PHE A 140 -8.32 -13.46 -0.74
CA PHE A 140 -7.03 -12.82 -1.02
C PHE A 140 -6.53 -12.16 0.26
N PRO A 141 -5.45 -12.69 0.88
CA PRO A 141 -4.92 -12.14 2.11
C PRO A 141 -4.39 -10.73 1.89
N PHE A 142 -4.44 -9.87 2.92
CA PHE A 142 -3.77 -8.59 2.89
C PHE A 142 -2.27 -8.75 3.11
N LEU A 143 -1.48 -7.95 2.38
CA LEU A 143 -0.03 -7.95 2.55
C LEU A 143 0.38 -7.23 3.84
N PHE A 144 -0.32 -6.18 4.21
CA PHE A 144 0.06 -5.26 5.28
C PHE A 144 -1.07 -4.88 6.21
N GLN A 145 -2.32 -5.12 5.83
CA GLN A 145 -3.45 -4.57 6.54
C GLN A 145 -3.48 -5.13 7.96
N ARG A 146 -3.43 -4.22 8.91
CA ARG A 146 -3.81 -4.48 10.28
C ARG A 146 -5.33 -4.43 10.31
N SER A 147 -5.97 -5.58 10.25
CA SER A 147 -7.39 -5.64 10.59
C SER A 147 -7.52 -5.21 12.05
N THR A 148 -8.47 -4.33 12.35
CA THR A 148 -8.85 -4.02 13.73
C THR A 148 -9.35 -5.26 14.48
N ILE A 149 -9.72 -6.32 13.76
CA ILE A 149 -10.26 -7.57 14.26
C ILE A 149 -9.18 -8.65 14.39
N ALA A 150 -8.23 -8.72 13.43
CA ALA A 150 -7.13 -9.68 13.48
C ALA A 150 -5.89 -9.01 14.11
N GLY A 151 -5.61 -9.31 15.36
CA GLY A 151 -4.48 -8.76 16.10
C GLY A 151 -3.10 -9.23 15.64
N THR A 152 -3.03 -10.13 14.65
CA THR A 152 -1.76 -10.66 14.11
C THR A 152 -1.26 -9.78 12.98
N LYS A 153 -0.09 -9.18 13.20
CA LYS A 153 0.66 -8.49 12.14
C LYS A 153 1.07 -9.53 11.09
N PRO A 154 0.78 -9.32 9.79
CA PRO A 154 1.27 -10.22 8.74
C PRO A 154 2.79 -10.36 8.82
N ASP A 155 3.28 -11.55 8.57
CA ASP A 155 4.73 -11.77 8.49
C ASP A 155 5.23 -11.18 7.17
N THR A 156 5.93 -10.05 7.29
CA THR A 156 6.54 -9.33 6.17
C THR A 156 8.03 -9.63 6.03
N TYR A 157 8.55 -10.55 6.84
CA TYR A 157 9.96 -10.95 6.79
C TYR A 157 10.22 -11.80 5.54
N LEU A 158 11.19 -11.38 4.75
CA LEU A 158 11.59 -12.00 3.49
C LEU A 158 13.04 -12.46 3.56
N GLU A 159 13.24 -13.76 3.76
CA GLU A 159 14.52 -14.38 3.50
C GLU A 159 14.92 -14.27 2.03
N ILE A 160 16.17 -14.55 1.74
CA ILE A 160 16.68 -14.58 0.37
C ILE A 160 15.91 -15.64 -0.44
N GLY A 161 15.34 -15.23 -1.58
CA GLY A 161 14.53 -16.10 -2.45
C GLY A 161 13.08 -16.30 -1.99
N LYS A 162 12.66 -15.77 -0.84
CA LYS A 162 11.27 -15.82 -0.37
C LYS A 162 10.44 -14.69 -0.96
N SER A 163 9.13 -14.91 -1.02
CA SER A 163 8.17 -13.90 -1.45
C SER A 163 6.96 -13.86 -0.52
N ALA A 164 6.38 -12.67 -0.37
CA ALA A 164 5.09 -12.46 0.27
C ALA A 164 4.08 -11.99 -0.77
N ASN A 165 2.87 -12.54 -0.69
CA ASN A 165 1.76 -12.19 -1.55
C ASN A 165 0.65 -11.58 -0.72
N GLY A 166 0.04 -10.52 -1.22
CA GLY A 166 -1.09 -9.95 -0.54
C GLY A 166 -1.69 -8.76 -1.27
N VAL A 167 -2.92 -8.43 -0.89
CA VAL A 167 -3.62 -7.24 -1.36
C VAL A 167 -3.19 -6.04 -0.53
N VAL A 168 -2.94 -4.93 -1.19
CA VAL A 168 -2.82 -3.60 -0.59
C VAL A 168 -3.95 -2.73 -1.12
N TYR A 169 -4.61 -2.01 -0.21
CA TYR A 169 -5.75 -1.18 -0.52
C TYR A 169 -5.47 0.27 -0.12
N PHE A 170 -5.68 1.17 -1.06
CA PHE A 170 -5.49 2.60 -0.89
C PHE A 170 -6.75 3.34 -1.29
N GLU A 171 -7.09 4.34 -0.54
CA GLU A 171 -8.18 5.25 -0.84
C GLU A 171 -7.70 6.69 -0.69
N GLN A 172 -7.92 7.49 -1.72
CA GLN A 172 -7.66 8.92 -1.69
C GLN A 172 -8.79 9.59 -0.89
N ASN A 173 -8.46 10.61 -0.13
CA ASN A 173 -9.47 11.50 0.45
C ASN A 173 -10.30 12.16 -0.65
N ASP A 174 -11.47 12.66 -0.29
CA ASP A 174 -12.38 13.33 -1.19
C ASP A 174 -11.65 14.44 -1.96
N SER A 175 -11.86 14.46 -3.25
CA SER A 175 -11.20 15.39 -4.16
C SER A 175 -12.14 15.78 -5.30
N TRP A 176 -11.77 16.79 -6.06
CA TRP A 176 -12.58 17.38 -7.11
C TRP A 176 -11.80 17.60 -8.41
N GLY A 177 -12.51 17.85 -9.49
CA GLY A 177 -11.92 18.14 -10.79
C GLY A 177 -11.11 16.98 -11.34
N GLY A 178 -9.90 17.24 -11.83
CA GLY A 178 -9.02 16.24 -12.44
C GLY A 178 -8.10 15.47 -11.48
N CYS A 179 -8.37 15.49 -10.17
CA CYS A 179 -7.51 14.88 -9.16
C CYS A 179 -7.72 13.36 -9.04
N PHE A 180 -7.87 12.67 -10.16
CA PHE A 180 -8.02 11.22 -10.25
C PHE A 180 -7.01 10.61 -11.24
N PRO A 181 -6.83 9.28 -11.23
CA PRO A 181 -5.88 8.61 -12.11
C PRO A 181 -6.18 8.86 -13.59
N SER A 182 -5.16 9.33 -14.33
CA SER A 182 -5.31 9.64 -15.75
C SER A 182 -5.62 8.38 -16.57
N PRO A 183 -6.80 8.26 -17.22
CA PRO A 183 -7.17 7.11 -17.99
C PRO A 183 -6.46 7.09 -19.34
N ARG A 184 -6.07 5.90 -19.79
CA ARG A 184 -5.60 5.64 -21.16
C ARG A 184 -6.09 4.27 -21.60
N SER A 185 -7.00 4.25 -22.55
CA SER A 185 -7.61 3.01 -23.08
C SER A 185 -8.14 2.08 -21.97
N GLY A 186 -8.93 2.62 -21.03
CA GLY A 186 -9.50 1.85 -19.91
C GLY A 186 -8.49 1.42 -18.83
N ARG A 187 -7.25 1.90 -18.89
CA ARG A 187 -6.18 1.60 -17.93
C ARG A 187 -5.55 2.87 -17.40
N THR A 188 -4.93 2.78 -16.23
CA THR A 188 -4.10 3.84 -15.69
C THR A 188 -2.71 3.33 -15.36
N ARG A 189 -1.73 4.23 -15.47
CA ARG A 189 -0.36 3.94 -15.08
C ARG A 189 -0.16 4.26 -13.62
N ILE A 190 0.27 3.26 -12.87
CA ILE A 190 0.64 3.40 -11.46
C ILE A 190 2.12 3.11 -11.27
N LYS A 191 2.66 3.61 -10.15
CA LYS A 191 4.00 3.30 -9.67
C LYS A 191 3.89 2.80 -8.24
N VAL A 192 4.25 1.56 -8.02
CA VAL A 192 4.32 0.96 -6.70
C VAL A 192 5.71 1.18 -6.13
N ALA A 193 5.78 1.60 -4.88
CA ALA A 193 7.02 1.69 -4.12
C ALA A 193 6.90 0.86 -2.85
N VAL A 194 7.86 -0.01 -2.64
CA VAL A 194 8.01 -0.81 -1.43
C VAL A 194 9.24 -0.32 -0.69
N LEU A 195 9.06 0.05 0.56
CA LEU A 195 10.13 0.43 1.48
C LEU A 195 10.55 -0.80 2.27
N ASP A 196 11.84 -1.06 2.35
CA ASP A 196 12.37 -2.08 3.22
C ASP A 196 12.78 -1.50 4.59
N VAL A 197 12.99 -2.36 5.59
CA VAL A 197 13.38 -1.95 6.95
C VAL A 197 14.73 -1.23 7.02
N PHE A 198 15.53 -1.29 5.96
CA PHE A 198 16.80 -0.54 5.85
C PHE A 198 16.61 0.84 5.22
N GLY A 199 15.36 1.22 4.91
CA GLY A 199 15.03 2.49 4.26
C GLY A 199 15.28 2.52 2.75
N SER A 200 15.57 1.38 2.10
CA SER A 200 15.75 1.33 0.66
C SER A 200 14.39 1.27 -0.04
N LYS A 201 14.19 2.15 -1.01
CA LYS A 201 12.94 2.27 -1.78
C LYS A 201 13.04 1.50 -3.11
N HIS A 202 12.24 0.45 -3.24
CA HIS A 202 12.14 -0.36 -4.45
C HIS A 202 10.90 0.04 -5.23
N THR A 203 11.04 0.45 -6.50
CA THR A 203 9.91 0.96 -7.28
C THR A 203 9.71 0.21 -8.58
N LYS A 204 8.44 0.04 -8.99
CA LYS A 204 8.08 -0.49 -10.30
C LYS A 204 6.79 0.12 -10.81
N SER A 205 6.72 0.40 -12.11
CA SER A 205 5.51 0.95 -12.75
C SER A 205 4.72 -0.16 -13.44
N PHE A 206 3.38 -0.04 -13.40
CA PHE A 206 2.45 -0.99 -13.99
C PHE A 206 1.30 -0.25 -14.66
N TRP A 207 0.61 -0.97 -15.55
CA TRP A 207 -0.68 -0.55 -16.10
C TRP A 207 -1.78 -1.42 -15.51
N ILE A 208 -2.74 -0.81 -14.82
CA ILE A 208 -3.87 -1.50 -14.21
C ILE A 208 -5.18 -1.05 -14.84
N PRO A 209 -6.21 -1.90 -14.90
CA PRO A 209 -7.52 -1.53 -15.40
C PRO A 209 -8.19 -0.49 -14.48
N ILE A 210 -8.99 0.38 -15.09
CA ILE A 210 -9.94 1.21 -14.37
C ILE A 210 -11.29 0.50 -14.49
N VAL A 211 -11.93 0.26 -13.36
CA VAL A 211 -13.21 -0.46 -13.28
C VAL A 211 -14.26 0.41 -12.59
N SER A 212 -15.54 0.08 -12.79
CA SER A 212 -16.63 0.71 -12.06
C SER A 212 -16.66 0.25 -10.60
N LEU A 213 -17.34 1.01 -9.75
CA LEU A 213 -17.51 0.65 -8.33
C LEU A 213 -18.22 -0.72 -8.19
N GLU A 214 -19.19 -1.00 -9.03
CA GLU A 214 -19.91 -2.28 -9.05
C GLU A 214 -18.97 -3.46 -9.35
N GLN A 215 -18.10 -3.31 -10.34
CA GLN A 215 -17.11 -4.33 -10.68
C GLN A 215 -16.07 -4.51 -9.55
N ALA A 216 -15.69 -3.43 -8.88
CA ALA A 216 -14.79 -3.50 -7.72
C ALA A 216 -15.45 -4.25 -6.55
N ARG A 217 -16.74 -4.06 -6.33
CA ARG A 217 -17.53 -4.73 -5.28
C ARG A 217 -17.73 -6.22 -5.49
N VAL A 218 -17.52 -6.74 -6.70
CA VAL A 218 -17.44 -8.19 -6.94
C VAL A 218 -16.29 -8.83 -6.13
N TYR A 219 -15.17 -8.11 -5.99
CA TYR A 219 -14.03 -8.59 -5.20
C TYR A 219 -14.14 -8.25 -3.71
N ASN A 220 -14.78 -7.15 -3.37
CA ASN A 220 -14.99 -6.73 -1.99
C ASN A 220 -16.30 -5.95 -1.88
N PRO A 221 -17.37 -6.55 -1.31
CA PRO A 221 -18.68 -5.91 -1.22
C PRO A 221 -18.68 -4.55 -0.50
N SER A 222 -17.72 -4.32 0.39
CA SER A 222 -17.55 -3.04 1.10
C SER A 222 -16.54 -2.11 0.44
N PHE A 223 -16.18 -2.35 -0.83
CA PHE A 223 -15.24 -1.50 -1.55
C PHE A 223 -15.80 -0.08 -1.68
N GLY A 224 -15.01 0.90 -1.25
CA GLY A 224 -15.40 2.31 -1.22
C GLY A 224 -16.22 2.75 0.00
N ASP A 225 -16.64 1.81 0.86
CA ASP A 225 -17.31 2.16 2.10
C ASP A 225 -16.27 2.48 3.19
N THR A 226 -16.30 3.69 3.71
CA THR A 226 -15.42 4.10 4.81
C THR A 226 -16.14 3.99 6.15
N LEU A 227 -15.38 3.85 7.23
CA LEU A 227 -15.94 3.90 8.60
C LEU A 227 -16.71 5.19 8.87
N SER A 228 -16.32 6.31 8.28
CA SER A 228 -17.03 7.59 8.40
C SER A 228 -18.35 7.58 7.63
N ALA A 229 -18.42 6.96 6.46
CA ALA A 229 -19.66 6.80 5.70
C ALA A 229 -20.65 5.88 6.43
N LEU A 230 -20.16 4.76 6.97
CA LEU A 230 -21.00 3.85 7.75
C LEU A 230 -21.54 4.51 9.02
N ARG A 231 -20.75 5.31 9.71
CA ARG A 231 -21.22 6.05 10.91
C ARG A 231 -22.27 7.10 10.56
N ARG A 232 -22.14 7.80 9.42
CA ARG A 232 -23.17 8.72 8.93
C ARG A 232 -24.47 7.99 8.62
N GLY A 233 -24.43 6.92 7.84
CA GLY A 233 -25.61 6.12 7.52
C GLY A 233 -26.29 5.51 8.75
N SER A 234 -25.53 5.10 9.76
CA SER A 234 -26.09 4.62 11.03
C SER A 234 -26.78 5.72 11.84
N ALA A 235 -26.25 6.94 11.81
CA ALA A 235 -26.83 8.09 12.49
C ALA A 235 -28.14 8.55 11.82
N GLU A 236 -28.20 8.56 10.49
CA GLU A 236 -29.41 8.88 9.71
C GLU A 236 -30.51 7.84 9.94
N THR A 237 -30.17 6.55 9.97
CA THR A 237 -31.12 5.47 10.25
C THR A 237 -31.67 5.57 11.67
N ALA A 238 -30.83 5.90 12.65
CA ALA A 238 -31.26 6.09 14.02
C ALA A 238 -32.20 7.30 14.20
N SER A 239 -31.95 8.40 13.46
CA SER A 239 -32.83 9.57 13.51
C SER A 239 -34.20 9.30 12.86
N SER A 240 -34.23 8.56 11.75
CA SER A 240 -35.48 8.20 11.07
C SER A 240 -36.35 7.21 11.86
N CYS A 241 -35.76 6.31 12.66
CA CYS A 241 -36.49 5.44 13.56
C CYS A 241 -37.08 6.22 14.77
N GLY A 242 -36.35 7.22 15.26
CA GLY A 242 -36.82 8.05 16.37
C GLY A 242 -38.05 8.88 16.04
N ASP A 243 -38.15 9.37 14.81
CA ASP A 243 -39.30 10.14 14.33
C ASP A 243 -40.55 9.26 14.07
N ALA A 244 -40.36 7.99 13.71
CA ALA A 244 -41.46 7.04 13.50
C ALA A 244 -42.14 6.66 14.84
N ASP A 245 -41.36 6.44 15.88
CA ASP A 245 -41.88 6.12 17.22
C ASP A 245 -42.58 7.32 17.91
N ALA A 246 -42.16 8.55 17.59
CA ALA A 246 -42.79 9.76 18.08
C ALA A 246 -44.16 10.03 17.41
N ALA A 247 -44.33 9.64 16.14
CA ALA A 247 -45.59 9.79 15.42
C ALA A 247 -46.66 8.79 15.89
N ASP A 248 -46.28 7.58 16.27
CA ASP A 248 -47.23 6.54 16.73
C ASP A 248 -47.72 6.76 18.17
N SER A 249 -46.92 7.47 19.01
CA SER A 249 -47.29 7.82 20.37
C SER A 249 -48.29 8.99 20.44
N ALA A 250 -48.41 9.81 19.41
CA ALA A 250 -49.31 10.97 19.34
C ALA A 250 -50.76 10.59 18.97
N THR A 251 -50.99 9.42 18.38
CA THR A 251 -52.32 8.99 17.89
C THR A 251 -53.13 8.19 18.92
N ASN A 252 -52.58 7.85 20.10
CA ASN A 252 -53.23 6.98 21.08
C ASN A 252 -53.54 7.70 22.40
N SER A 253 -54.13 8.90 22.34
CA SER A 253 -54.79 9.54 23.51
C SER A 253 -56.25 9.18 23.56
N PRO A 254 -56.76 8.42 24.56
CA PRO A 254 -58.18 8.15 24.70
C PRO A 254 -58.92 9.40 25.16
N ASP A 255 -59.83 9.82 24.28
CA ASP A 255 -60.85 10.84 24.56
C ASP A 255 -61.68 10.50 25.83
N ARG A 256 -61.44 11.26 26.89
CA ARG A 256 -62.23 11.20 28.14
C ARG A 256 -63.16 12.38 28.15
N SER A 257 -64.20 12.32 27.31
CA SER A 257 -65.35 13.21 27.45
C SER A 257 -66.51 12.56 28.18
N GLY A 258 -66.81 13.10 29.35
CA GLY A 258 -68.19 13.31 29.81
C GLY A 258 -69.00 12.15 30.36
N GLN A 259 -69.20 12.18 31.63
CA GLN A 259 -70.54 11.97 32.18
C GLN A 259 -70.66 12.61 33.57
N GLU A 260 -71.12 13.86 33.59
CA GLU A 260 -71.91 14.39 34.70
C GLU A 260 -73.33 13.97 34.50
N THR A 261 -73.95 13.33 35.52
CA THR A 261 -75.36 13.48 35.81
C THR A 261 -75.66 13.00 37.23
N LYS A 262 -76.21 13.95 38.04
CA LYS A 262 -77.03 13.83 39.24
C LYS A 262 -76.45 13.27 40.51
#